data_66c0453a2a61faa827801fffa1de187b
#
_entry.id   66c0453a2a61faa827801fffa1de187b
#
_cell.length_a   1.000
_cell.length_b   1.000
_cell.length_c   1.000
_cell.angle_alpha   90.00
_cell.angle_beta   90.00
_cell.angle_gamma   90.00
#
_symmetry.space_group_name_H-M   'P 1'
#
loop_
_entity.id
_entity.type
_entity.pdbx_description
1 polymer ?
#
loop_
_entity_poly.entity_id
_entity_poly.type
_entity_poly.pdbx_seq_one_letter_code
_entity_poly.pdbx_strand_id
1 'polypeptide(L)'
;MTKQQITAIAGLLLLAMLLTVLIGVFDARRRVVAAEGNDLRSGQSAWVIATIDELMRARSAFEPGTKVFVGLDGDVRTVVVLSGQWTDVPLHDGHALTGHPGEALAGADVAVRGEDITVGGTTYEVVGRLGVRADSLLSDDVVLADPAQFSASPQRLLLDGPSSAHHYSAQFPGRSVEIIDDGTNRRTNVDAVSPVLVALGSLVVVLIAVVAGLQAGRWELRAAAVRFTTGIRPLTTLHSAAARVAVIGTAACTTAIAGAAVVRQTTILDLDVTTAVVAVGTVVLAVSVTSLWQGTRRWNC
;
A
#
# COMPACT_ATOMS: atom_id res chain seq x y z
N MET A 1 -11.37 25.71 -26.30
CA MET A 1 -10.63 24.43 -26.55
C MET A 1 -11.33 23.67 -27.66
N THR A 2 -10.57 23.11 -28.59
CA THR A 2 -11.12 22.19 -29.61
C THR A 2 -11.32 20.79 -29.00
N LYS A 3 -12.18 19.95 -29.65
CA LYS A 3 -12.38 18.56 -29.22
C LYS A 3 -11.06 17.81 -29.13
N GLN A 4 -10.14 17.99 -30.08
CA GLN A 4 -8.83 17.35 -30.12
C GLN A 4 -7.95 17.73 -28.91
N GLN A 5 -8.00 19.00 -28.46
CA GLN A 5 -7.26 19.47 -27.31
C GLN A 5 -7.76 18.86 -25.99
N ILE A 6 -9.08 18.75 -25.85
CA ILE A 6 -9.70 18.09 -24.69
C ILE A 6 -9.30 16.62 -24.65
N THR A 7 -9.37 15.92 -25.77
CA THR A 7 -9.00 14.51 -25.89
C THR A 7 -7.51 14.30 -25.56
N ALA A 8 -6.61 15.19 -25.99
CA ALA A 8 -5.18 15.08 -25.68
C ALA A 8 -4.89 15.25 -24.17
N ILE A 9 -5.52 16.24 -23.51
CA ILE A 9 -5.36 16.42 -22.05
C ILE A 9 -5.96 15.22 -21.31
N ALA A 10 -7.15 14.80 -21.67
CA ALA A 10 -7.80 13.65 -21.05
C ALA A 10 -6.96 12.37 -21.22
N GLY A 11 -6.33 12.18 -22.40
CA GLY A 11 -5.42 11.06 -22.64
C GLY A 11 -4.16 11.09 -21.76
N LEU A 12 -3.54 12.25 -21.58
CA LEU A 12 -2.40 12.41 -20.68
C LEU A 12 -2.78 12.16 -19.23
N LEU A 13 -3.93 12.64 -18.78
CA LEU A 13 -4.43 12.41 -17.42
C LEU A 13 -4.75 10.94 -17.19
N LEU A 14 -5.43 10.28 -18.13
CA LEU A 14 -5.70 8.85 -18.09
C LEU A 14 -4.41 8.04 -18.02
N LEU A 15 -3.40 8.40 -18.81
CA LEU A 15 -2.10 7.74 -18.79
C LEU A 15 -1.40 7.90 -17.43
N ALA A 16 -1.38 9.13 -16.88
CA ALA A 16 -0.78 9.38 -15.56
C ALA A 16 -1.49 8.55 -14.47
N MET A 17 -2.81 8.48 -14.51
CA MET A 17 -3.59 7.73 -13.53
C MET A 17 -3.43 6.22 -13.69
N LEU A 18 -3.40 5.71 -14.92
CA LEU A 18 -3.12 4.30 -15.17
C LEU A 18 -1.73 3.90 -14.64
N LEU A 19 -0.71 4.72 -14.88
CA LEU A 19 0.62 4.50 -14.32
C LEU A 19 0.63 4.54 -12.80
N THR A 20 -0.12 5.45 -12.17
CA THR A 20 -0.26 5.50 -10.71
C THR A 20 -0.86 4.21 -10.16
N VAL A 21 -1.91 3.69 -10.79
CA VAL A 21 -2.52 2.40 -10.40
C VAL A 21 -1.52 1.25 -10.58
N LEU A 22 -0.81 1.20 -11.71
CA LEU A 22 0.20 0.15 -11.97
C LEU A 22 1.34 0.19 -10.95
N ILE A 23 1.82 1.38 -10.57
CA ILE A 23 2.85 1.54 -9.54
C ILE A 23 2.32 1.06 -8.19
N GLY A 24 1.08 1.40 -7.83
CA GLY A 24 0.44 0.93 -6.61
C GLY A 24 0.30 -0.59 -6.55
N VAL A 25 -0.18 -1.22 -7.64
CA VAL A 25 -0.26 -2.69 -7.77
C VAL A 25 1.12 -3.33 -7.64
N PHE A 26 2.13 -2.75 -8.31
CA PHE A 26 3.49 -3.25 -8.24
C PHE A 26 4.04 -3.17 -6.81
N ASP A 27 3.86 -2.03 -6.11
CA ASP A 27 4.35 -1.84 -4.75
C ASP A 27 3.65 -2.77 -3.74
N ALA A 28 2.32 -2.94 -3.88
CA ALA A 28 1.56 -3.86 -3.06
C ALA A 28 2.01 -5.32 -3.28
N ARG A 29 2.16 -5.74 -4.54
CA ARG A 29 2.63 -7.09 -4.87
C ARG A 29 4.06 -7.35 -4.38
N ARG A 30 4.91 -6.33 -4.45
CA ARG A 30 6.26 -6.39 -3.90
C ARG A 30 6.26 -6.68 -2.39
N ARG A 31 5.39 -6.01 -1.61
CA ARG A 31 5.30 -6.22 -0.15
C ARG A 31 4.93 -7.67 0.17
N VAL A 32 3.99 -8.24 -0.59
CA VAL A 32 3.59 -9.64 -0.43
C VAL A 32 4.75 -10.59 -0.75
N VAL A 33 5.47 -10.39 -1.87
CA VAL A 33 6.63 -11.21 -2.24
C VAL A 33 7.79 -11.04 -1.24
N ALA A 34 7.97 -9.82 -0.70
CA ALA A 34 8.98 -9.58 0.33
C ALA A 34 8.63 -10.30 1.64
N ALA A 35 7.36 -10.34 2.03
CA ALA A 35 6.90 -11.08 3.20
C ALA A 35 7.11 -12.59 3.03
N GLU A 36 6.83 -13.14 1.85
CA GLU A 36 7.12 -14.56 1.52
C GLU A 36 8.62 -14.87 1.63
N GLY A 37 9.47 -14.04 1.02
CA GLY A 37 10.93 -14.23 1.06
C GLY A 37 11.57 -13.94 2.41
N ASN A 38 10.85 -13.33 3.34
CA ASN A 38 11.31 -12.98 4.68
C ASN A 38 10.58 -13.76 5.79
N ASP A 39 10.16 -14.98 5.50
CA ASP A 39 9.49 -15.88 6.44
C ASP A 39 8.26 -15.23 7.12
N LEU A 40 7.43 -14.54 6.34
CA LEU A 40 6.23 -13.80 6.77
C LEU A 40 6.49 -12.59 7.66
N ARG A 41 7.75 -12.17 7.81
CA ARG A 41 8.12 -10.98 8.59
C ARG A 41 8.12 -9.73 7.72
N SER A 42 7.80 -8.60 8.33
CA SER A 42 8.06 -7.30 7.72
C SER A 42 9.55 -6.92 7.89
N GLY A 43 10.00 -5.84 7.25
CA GLY A 43 11.35 -5.31 7.48
C GLY A 43 11.53 -4.56 8.81
N GLN A 44 10.57 -4.65 9.74
CA GLN A 44 10.57 -3.90 11.00
C GLN A 44 10.31 -4.83 12.19
N SER A 45 11.06 -5.93 12.22
CA SER A 45 10.93 -6.95 13.25
C SER A 45 11.95 -6.74 14.38
N ALA A 46 11.59 -7.11 15.60
CA ALA A 46 12.49 -7.09 16.74
C ALA A 46 12.26 -8.27 17.69
N TRP A 47 13.33 -8.82 18.24
CA TRP A 47 13.24 -9.75 19.34
C TRP A 47 12.99 -9.01 20.64
N VAL A 48 12.00 -9.47 21.39
CA VAL A 48 11.62 -8.93 22.70
C VAL A 48 11.46 -10.07 23.71
N ILE A 49 11.61 -9.76 25.00
CA ILE A 49 11.36 -10.72 26.09
C ILE A 49 10.09 -10.25 26.81
N ALA A 50 8.99 -10.97 26.59
CA ALA A 50 7.69 -10.64 27.16
C ALA A 50 6.81 -11.89 27.31
N THR A 51 5.68 -11.75 28.01
CA THR A 51 4.55 -12.67 27.90
C THR A 51 3.55 -12.14 26.88
N ILE A 52 2.78 -13.05 26.27
CA ILE A 52 1.72 -12.61 25.33
C ILE A 52 0.69 -11.73 26.05
N ASP A 53 0.36 -12.03 27.30
CA ASP A 53 -0.61 -11.26 28.10
C ASP A 53 -0.15 -9.82 28.37
N GLU A 54 1.16 -9.59 28.54
CA GLU A 54 1.71 -8.23 28.69
C GLU A 54 1.53 -7.45 27.38
N LEU A 55 1.83 -8.06 26.23
CA LEU A 55 1.69 -7.44 24.92
C LEU A 55 0.22 -7.18 24.59
N MET A 56 -0.66 -8.13 24.88
CA MET A 56 -2.12 -7.96 24.67
C MET A 56 -2.72 -6.83 25.52
N ARG A 57 -2.24 -6.66 26.78
CA ARG A 57 -2.64 -5.51 27.61
C ARG A 57 -2.14 -4.17 27.05
N ALA A 58 -0.99 -4.17 26.41
CA ALA A 58 -0.38 -2.99 25.81
C ALA A 58 -0.79 -2.79 24.34
N ARG A 59 -1.73 -3.57 23.78
CA ARG A 59 -2.05 -3.60 22.33
C ARG A 59 -2.41 -2.24 21.75
N SER A 60 -3.01 -1.34 22.53
CA SER A 60 -3.38 0.01 22.08
C SER A 60 -2.18 0.92 21.83
N ALA A 61 -0.99 0.56 22.29
CA ALA A 61 0.25 1.30 22.05
C ALA A 61 0.90 0.92 20.70
N PHE A 62 0.45 -0.16 20.06
CA PHE A 62 1.00 -0.64 18.80
C PHE A 62 0.17 -0.20 17.60
N GLU A 63 0.84 0.06 16.50
CA GLU A 63 0.19 0.41 15.24
C GLU A 63 -0.57 -0.77 14.63
N PRO A 64 -1.60 -0.51 13.78
CA PRO A 64 -2.30 -1.55 13.04
C PRO A 64 -1.34 -2.40 12.20
N GLY A 65 -1.57 -3.72 12.18
CA GLY A 65 -0.71 -4.68 11.49
C GLY A 65 0.43 -5.22 12.36
N THR A 66 0.55 -4.79 13.63
CA THR A 66 1.55 -5.35 14.56
C THR A 66 1.12 -6.74 15.02
N LYS A 67 2.05 -7.68 14.94
CA LYS A 67 1.86 -9.10 15.26
C LYS A 67 3.05 -9.67 16.01
N VAL A 68 2.85 -10.79 16.68
CA VAL A 68 3.87 -11.50 17.47
C VAL A 68 3.95 -12.93 17.00
N PHE A 69 5.17 -13.39 16.75
CA PHE A 69 5.45 -14.77 16.38
C PHE A 69 6.19 -15.51 17.49
N VAL A 70 5.91 -16.81 17.58
CA VAL A 70 6.69 -17.79 18.35
C VAL A 70 6.93 -19.02 17.46
N GLY A 71 8.00 -19.80 17.77
CA GLY A 71 8.30 -21.01 17.00
C GLY A 71 8.81 -20.74 15.59
N LEU A 72 9.81 -19.85 15.45
CA LEU A 72 10.39 -19.51 14.15
C LEU A 72 11.39 -20.55 13.62
N ASP A 73 11.69 -21.56 14.41
CA ASP A 73 12.59 -22.66 14.01
C ASP A 73 11.74 -23.80 13.43
N GLY A 74 11.62 -23.85 12.12
CA GLY A 74 10.87 -24.87 11.39
C GLY A 74 9.69 -24.33 10.59
N ASP A 75 8.90 -25.25 10.05
CA ASP A 75 7.80 -24.96 9.12
C ASP A 75 6.49 -24.55 9.84
N VAL A 76 6.43 -24.68 11.17
CA VAL A 76 5.25 -24.35 11.98
C VAL A 76 5.53 -23.10 12.82
N ARG A 77 4.72 -22.08 12.64
CA ARG A 77 4.78 -20.81 13.37
C ARG A 77 3.46 -20.51 14.03
N THR A 78 3.50 -19.94 15.21
CA THR A 78 2.30 -19.43 15.87
C THR A 78 2.33 -17.91 15.87
N VAL A 79 1.20 -17.29 15.52
CA VAL A 79 1.05 -15.85 15.44
C VAL A 79 -0.12 -15.36 16.28
N VAL A 80 0.06 -14.18 16.88
CA VAL A 80 -1.03 -13.40 17.49
C VAL A 80 -0.97 -11.99 16.90
N VAL A 81 -2.05 -11.54 16.29
CA VAL A 81 -2.22 -10.17 15.81
C VAL A 81 -2.57 -9.29 17.00
N LEU A 82 -1.68 -8.36 17.37
CA LEU A 82 -1.89 -7.46 18.51
C LEU A 82 -2.84 -6.32 18.16
N SER A 83 -2.68 -5.74 16.97
CA SER A 83 -3.43 -4.56 16.56
C SER A 83 -3.78 -4.61 15.07
N GLY A 84 -5.05 -4.31 14.74
CA GLY A 84 -5.54 -4.28 13.37
C GLY A 84 -5.74 -5.67 12.76
N GLN A 85 -5.46 -5.79 11.48
CA GLN A 85 -5.55 -7.02 10.69
C GLN A 85 -4.20 -7.30 10.02
N TRP A 86 -3.92 -8.56 9.78
CA TRP A 86 -2.77 -8.97 8.99
C TRP A 86 -3.13 -9.04 7.51
N THR A 87 -2.96 -7.91 6.79
CA THR A 87 -3.40 -7.73 5.40
C THR A 87 -2.35 -8.11 4.36
N ASP A 88 -1.08 -8.16 4.74
CA ASP A 88 0.08 -8.38 3.85
C ASP A 88 0.61 -9.82 3.87
N VAL A 89 -0.18 -10.75 4.40
CA VAL A 89 0.15 -12.18 4.32
C VAL A 89 -0.02 -12.67 2.86
N PRO A 90 1.01 -13.35 2.29
CA PRO A 90 0.91 -13.91 0.95
C PRO A 90 -0.03 -15.12 0.94
N LEU A 91 -1.15 -15.01 0.24
CA LEU A 91 -2.13 -16.07 0.07
C LEU A 91 -2.44 -16.25 -1.41
N HIS A 92 -2.58 -17.49 -1.84
CA HIS A 92 -3.07 -17.81 -3.19
C HIS A 92 -4.51 -18.31 -3.19
N ASP A 93 -5.04 -18.69 -2.01
CA ASP A 93 -6.43 -19.14 -1.84
C ASP A 93 -6.91 -18.83 -0.41
N GLY A 94 -8.23 -18.72 -0.20
CA GLY A 94 -8.83 -18.44 1.09
C GLY A 94 -8.67 -16.99 1.56
N HIS A 95 -8.59 -16.79 2.88
CA HIS A 95 -8.46 -15.47 3.51
C HIS A 95 -7.42 -15.47 4.64
N ALA A 96 -6.98 -14.28 5.03
CA ALA A 96 -6.06 -14.11 6.15
C ALA A 96 -6.73 -14.48 7.48
N LEU A 97 -5.89 -14.78 8.50
CA LEU A 97 -6.36 -15.05 9.86
C LEU A 97 -7.23 -13.91 10.36
N THR A 98 -8.39 -14.22 10.89
CA THR A 98 -9.31 -13.23 11.49
C THR A 98 -8.95 -12.92 12.94
N GLY A 99 -8.05 -13.73 13.53
CA GLY A 99 -7.61 -13.64 14.92
C GLY A 99 -8.44 -14.52 15.86
N HIS A 100 -9.32 -15.36 15.32
CA HIS A 100 -9.99 -16.38 16.12
C HIS A 100 -9.00 -17.51 16.46
N PRO A 101 -8.97 -17.96 17.73
CA PRO A 101 -8.19 -19.15 18.10
C PRO A 101 -8.67 -20.38 17.33
N GLY A 102 -7.72 -21.20 16.85
CA GLY A 102 -8.03 -22.42 16.11
C GLY A 102 -8.03 -22.25 14.60
N GLU A 103 -7.80 -21.06 14.06
CA GLU A 103 -7.54 -20.85 12.63
C GLU A 103 -6.09 -21.18 12.28
N ALA A 104 -5.87 -21.67 11.05
CA ALA A 104 -4.55 -21.92 10.48
C ALA A 104 -4.45 -21.43 9.04
N LEU A 105 -3.24 -21.04 8.63
CA LEU A 105 -2.85 -20.93 7.22
C LEU A 105 -1.88 -22.05 6.93
N ALA A 106 -2.05 -22.72 5.80
CA ALA A 106 -1.22 -23.85 5.41
C ALA A 106 -0.66 -23.68 4.01
N GLY A 107 0.60 -24.03 3.80
CA GLY A 107 1.20 -24.11 2.48
C GLY A 107 0.54 -25.18 1.60
N ALA A 108 0.85 -25.15 0.31
CA ALA A 108 0.20 -26.05 -0.66
C ALA A 108 0.57 -27.52 -0.47
N ASP A 109 1.82 -27.79 -0.03
CA ASP A 109 2.34 -29.16 0.16
C ASP A 109 2.01 -29.72 1.55
N VAL A 110 1.43 -28.90 2.44
CA VAL A 110 0.98 -29.34 3.75
C VAL A 110 -0.24 -30.25 3.62
N ALA A 111 -0.17 -31.45 4.21
CA ALA A 111 -1.26 -32.40 4.21
C ALA A 111 -2.44 -31.92 5.06
N VAL A 112 -3.54 -31.57 4.41
CA VAL A 112 -4.79 -31.14 5.04
C VAL A 112 -5.84 -32.20 4.88
N ARG A 113 -6.63 -32.48 5.92
CA ARG A 113 -7.74 -33.43 5.89
C ARG A 113 -9.08 -32.68 5.84
N GLY A 114 -9.62 -32.54 4.63
CA GLY A 114 -10.76 -31.64 4.41
C GLY A 114 -10.30 -30.19 4.54
N GLU A 115 -10.84 -29.46 5.53
CA GLU A 115 -10.46 -28.10 5.86
C GLU A 115 -9.61 -28.01 7.16
N ASP A 116 -9.18 -29.16 7.71
CA ASP A 116 -8.51 -29.24 9.01
C ASP A 116 -7.06 -29.71 8.90
N ILE A 117 -6.22 -29.17 9.79
CA ILE A 117 -4.84 -29.65 10.02
C ILE A 117 -4.65 -29.97 11.51
N THR A 118 -3.92 -31.04 11.81
CA THR A 118 -3.57 -31.40 13.19
C THR A 118 -2.09 -31.13 13.46
N VAL A 119 -1.82 -30.25 14.42
CA VAL A 119 -0.47 -29.87 14.84
C VAL A 119 -0.35 -30.10 16.34
N GLY A 120 0.63 -30.85 16.78
CA GLY A 120 0.85 -31.12 18.22
C GLY A 120 -0.34 -31.79 18.94
N GLY A 121 -1.22 -32.48 18.18
CA GLY A 121 -2.44 -33.11 18.71
C GLY A 121 -3.65 -32.19 18.81
N THR A 122 -3.53 -30.93 18.43
CA THR A 122 -4.64 -29.96 18.34
C THR A 122 -5.06 -29.81 16.87
N THR A 123 -6.36 -29.75 16.62
CA THR A 123 -6.93 -29.56 15.28
C THR A 123 -7.24 -28.09 15.05
N TYR A 124 -6.85 -27.57 13.89
CA TYR A 124 -7.03 -26.21 13.44
C TYR A 124 -7.77 -26.19 12.10
N GLU A 125 -8.65 -25.22 11.92
CA GLU A 125 -9.34 -24.97 10.66
C GLU A 125 -8.43 -24.20 9.70
N VAL A 126 -8.20 -24.71 8.51
CA VAL A 126 -7.39 -24.05 7.48
C VAL A 126 -8.23 -23.05 6.72
N VAL A 127 -8.08 -21.77 7.04
CA VAL A 127 -8.85 -20.67 6.46
C VAL A 127 -8.21 -20.08 5.20
N GLY A 128 -6.94 -20.40 4.93
CA GLY A 128 -6.24 -19.92 3.73
C GLY A 128 -4.99 -20.72 3.40
N ARG A 129 -4.54 -20.57 2.14
CA ARG A 129 -3.35 -21.21 1.62
C ARG A 129 -2.22 -20.22 1.45
N LEU A 130 -1.09 -20.49 2.12
CA LEU A 130 0.10 -19.64 2.12
C LEU A 130 0.78 -19.62 0.75
N GLY A 131 1.39 -18.46 0.46
CA GLY A 131 2.19 -18.21 -0.72
C GLY A 131 1.46 -17.42 -1.79
N VAL A 132 2.20 -16.69 -2.62
CA VAL A 132 1.65 -15.98 -3.79
C VAL A 132 1.14 -16.95 -4.85
N ARG A 133 1.70 -18.18 -4.85
CA ARG A 133 1.33 -19.31 -5.71
C ARG A 133 1.53 -20.60 -4.93
N ALA A 134 0.95 -21.68 -5.41
CA ALA A 134 1.08 -23.00 -4.79
C ALA A 134 2.54 -23.49 -4.67
N ASP A 135 3.38 -23.18 -5.68
CA ASP A 135 4.82 -23.49 -5.73
C ASP A 135 5.70 -22.44 -5.04
N SER A 136 5.22 -21.84 -3.96
CA SER A 136 5.90 -20.78 -3.25
C SER A 136 6.97 -21.29 -2.27
N LEU A 137 7.76 -20.35 -1.71
CA LEU A 137 8.73 -20.66 -0.65
C LEU A 137 8.07 -21.09 0.67
N LEU A 138 6.74 -20.89 0.79
CA LEU A 138 5.92 -21.21 1.95
C LEU A 138 5.06 -22.47 1.74
N SER A 139 5.39 -23.30 0.74
CA SER A 139 4.57 -24.49 0.40
C SER A 139 4.48 -25.51 1.53
N ASP A 140 5.50 -25.62 2.39
CA ASP A 140 5.54 -26.51 3.53
C ASP A 140 5.17 -25.84 4.86
N ASP A 141 4.99 -24.50 4.86
CA ASP A 141 4.81 -23.73 6.07
C ASP A 141 3.38 -23.80 6.61
N VAL A 142 3.27 -23.74 7.95
CA VAL A 142 2.00 -23.65 8.68
C VAL A 142 2.04 -22.46 9.63
N VAL A 143 1.00 -21.64 9.65
CA VAL A 143 0.83 -20.55 10.59
C VAL A 143 -0.44 -20.76 11.40
N LEU A 144 -0.32 -20.81 12.72
CA LEU A 144 -1.42 -21.07 13.64
C LEU A 144 -1.81 -19.78 14.37
N ALA A 145 -3.11 -19.51 14.43
CA ALA A 145 -3.67 -18.48 15.30
C ALA A 145 -4.03 -19.09 16.66
N ASP A 146 -3.04 -19.32 17.51
CA ASP A 146 -3.26 -19.97 18.81
C ASP A 146 -2.50 -19.27 19.94
N PRO A 147 -3.16 -18.36 20.69
CA PRO A 147 -2.55 -17.74 21.87
C PRO A 147 -2.13 -18.73 22.96
N ALA A 148 -2.74 -19.92 23.01
CA ALA A 148 -2.42 -20.92 24.03
C ALA A 148 -1.04 -21.57 23.85
N GLN A 149 -0.46 -21.48 22.64
CA GLN A 149 0.91 -21.94 22.38
C GLN A 149 1.98 -21.02 22.98
N PHE A 150 1.59 -19.81 23.42
CA PHE A 150 2.52 -18.89 24.05
C PHE A 150 2.67 -19.23 25.55
N SER A 151 3.90 -19.30 26.03
CA SER A 151 4.19 -19.54 27.45
C SER A 151 3.63 -18.43 28.33
N ALA A 152 3.10 -18.80 29.49
CA ALA A 152 2.72 -17.85 30.52
C ALA A 152 3.94 -17.15 31.16
N SER A 153 5.14 -17.73 31.02
CA SER A 153 6.39 -17.11 31.46
C SER A 153 6.98 -16.21 30.37
N PRO A 154 7.75 -15.16 30.75
CA PRO A 154 8.44 -14.34 29.76
C PRO A 154 9.32 -15.20 28.86
N GLN A 155 9.16 -15.05 27.55
CA GLN A 155 9.93 -15.77 26.54
C GLN A 155 10.40 -14.82 25.44
N ARG A 156 11.34 -15.29 24.62
CA ARG A 156 11.81 -14.55 23.46
C ARG A 156 10.74 -14.64 22.37
N LEU A 157 10.15 -13.49 22.05
CA LEU A 157 9.10 -13.34 21.04
C LEU A 157 9.60 -12.46 19.91
N LEU A 158 9.17 -12.74 18.70
CA LEU A 158 9.39 -11.86 17.57
C LEU A 158 8.19 -10.92 17.44
N LEU A 159 8.42 -9.66 17.73
CA LEU A 159 7.46 -8.58 17.50
C LEU A 159 7.69 -7.98 16.12
N ASP A 160 6.67 -7.96 15.28
CA ASP A 160 6.74 -7.53 13.89
C ASP A 160 5.63 -6.52 13.58
N GLY A 161 5.99 -5.41 12.95
CA GLY A 161 5.05 -4.36 12.54
C GLY A 161 5.65 -2.97 12.56
N PRO A 162 4.90 -1.95 12.08
CA PRO A 162 5.40 -0.58 11.99
C PRO A 162 5.87 -0.06 13.34
N SER A 163 7.10 0.48 13.39
CA SER A 163 7.69 1.07 14.60
C SER A 163 7.63 0.19 15.86
N SER A 164 7.43 -1.13 15.71
CA SER A 164 7.15 -2.06 16.82
C SER A 164 8.21 -2.05 17.92
N ALA A 165 9.51 -2.00 17.55
CA ALA A 165 10.62 -1.92 18.49
C ALA A 165 10.58 -0.63 19.32
N HIS A 166 10.23 0.50 18.71
CA HIS A 166 10.12 1.80 19.38
C HIS A 166 8.94 1.79 20.36
N HIS A 167 7.78 1.35 19.93
CA HIS A 167 6.58 1.25 20.78
C HIS A 167 6.80 0.32 21.97
N TYR A 168 7.46 -0.83 21.73
CA TYR A 168 7.80 -1.74 22.83
C TYR A 168 8.74 -1.07 23.85
N SER A 169 9.81 -0.40 23.39
CA SER A 169 10.77 0.28 24.29
C SER A 169 10.11 1.39 25.11
N ALA A 170 9.17 2.11 24.51
CA ALA A 170 8.40 3.16 25.18
C ALA A 170 7.47 2.59 26.25
N GLN A 171 6.82 1.45 25.97
CA GLN A 171 5.85 0.81 26.86
C GLN A 171 6.52 0.00 27.98
N PHE A 172 7.70 -0.55 27.74
CA PHE A 172 8.44 -1.41 28.67
C PHE A 172 9.87 -0.89 28.89
N PRO A 173 10.04 0.25 29.55
CA PRO A 173 11.35 0.86 29.76
C PRO A 173 12.29 -0.07 30.55
N GLY A 174 13.53 -0.19 30.09
CA GLY A 174 14.55 -1.04 30.70
C GLY A 174 14.55 -2.50 30.26
N ARG A 175 13.62 -2.93 29.39
CA ARG A 175 13.68 -4.24 28.74
C ARG A 175 14.53 -4.19 27.46
N SER A 176 15.28 -5.26 27.19
CA SER A 176 16.09 -5.36 25.99
C SER A 176 15.22 -5.55 24.74
N VAL A 177 15.57 -4.84 23.68
CA VAL A 177 15.02 -5.00 22.34
C VAL A 177 16.18 -5.22 21.39
N GLU A 178 16.13 -6.31 20.64
CA GLU A 178 17.11 -6.62 19.61
C GLU A 178 16.46 -6.44 18.24
N ILE A 179 16.77 -5.34 17.57
CA ILE A 179 16.25 -5.06 16.23
C ILE A 179 16.89 -6.04 15.26
N ILE A 180 16.07 -6.70 14.44
CA ILE A 180 16.57 -7.60 13.41
C ILE A 180 16.87 -6.76 12.18
N ASP A 181 18.14 -6.72 11.80
CA ASP A 181 18.55 -6.15 10.52
C ASP A 181 18.29 -7.17 9.41
N ASP A 182 17.16 -7.02 8.73
CA ASP A 182 16.73 -7.94 7.68
C ASP A 182 17.57 -7.86 6.39
N GLY A 183 18.59 -6.99 6.36
CA GLY A 183 19.42 -6.77 5.16
C GLY A 183 20.23 -7.98 4.72
N THR A 184 20.55 -8.91 5.62
CA THR A 184 21.52 -9.99 5.39
C THR A 184 20.91 -11.37 5.12
N ASN A 185 19.65 -11.61 5.48
CA ASN A 185 19.01 -12.94 5.43
C ASN A 185 17.83 -13.04 4.47
N ARG A 186 17.68 -12.10 3.53
CA ARG A 186 16.55 -12.11 2.60
C ARG A 186 16.76 -13.15 1.49
N ARG A 187 15.78 -14.01 1.33
CA ARG A 187 15.71 -14.97 0.21
C ARG A 187 15.45 -14.30 -1.14
N THR A 188 15.03 -13.01 -1.16
CA THR A 188 14.72 -12.27 -2.39
C THR A 188 15.36 -10.87 -2.41
N ASN A 189 15.96 -10.49 -3.56
CA ASN A 189 16.55 -9.14 -3.78
C ASN A 189 15.50 -8.07 -4.18
N VAL A 190 14.22 -8.30 -3.91
CA VAL A 190 13.13 -7.41 -4.35
C VAL A 190 13.24 -6.02 -3.71
N ASP A 191 13.82 -5.92 -2.51
CA ASP A 191 13.89 -4.68 -1.75
C ASP A 191 14.97 -3.69 -2.21
N ALA A 192 16.00 -4.14 -2.91
CA ALA A 192 17.06 -3.23 -3.40
C ALA A 192 16.66 -2.46 -4.67
N VAL A 193 15.97 -3.13 -5.60
CA VAL A 193 15.62 -2.57 -6.92
C VAL A 193 14.28 -1.84 -6.91
N SER A 194 13.36 -2.31 -6.09
CA SER A 194 11.97 -1.87 -6.06
C SER A 194 11.75 -0.40 -5.69
N PRO A 195 12.39 0.17 -4.63
CA PRO A 195 12.19 1.58 -4.28
C PRO A 195 12.62 2.52 -5.40
N VAL A 196 13.67 2.17 -6.13
CA VAL A 196 14.16 2.94 -7.28
C VAL A 196 13.13 2.93 -8.42
N LEU A 197 12.53 1.77 -8.72
CA LEU A 197 11.49 1.67 -9.75
C LEU A 197 10.23 2.45 -9.38
N VAL A 198 9.79 2.38 -8.12
CA VAL A 198 8.65 3.15 -7.63
C VAL A 198 8.94 4.65 -7.68
N ALA A 199 10.13 5.08 -7.28
CA ALA A 199 10.54 6.49 -7.34
C ALA A 199 10.60 7.00 -8.78
N LEU A 200 11.22 6.26 -9.70
CA LEU A 200 11.27 6.61 -11.13
C LEU A 200 9.87 6.65 -11.75
N GLY A 201 9.04 5.66 -11.47
CA GLY A 201 7.65 5.64 -11.95
C GLY A 201 6.85 6.84 -11.44
N SER A 202 6.98 7.17 -10.16
CA SER A 202 6.33 8.36 -9.57
C SER A 202 6.82 9.66 -10.20
N LEU A 203 8.12 9.77 -10.49
CA LEU A 203 8.69 10.91 -11.21
C LEU A 203 8.06 11.05 -12.60
N VAL A 204 7.93 9.95 -13.34
CA VAL A 204 7.29 9.96 -14.67
C VAL A 204 5.84 10.44 -14.59
N VAL A 205 5.07 9.96 -13.59
CA VAL A 205 3.68 10.41 -13.36
C VAL A 205 3.64 11.92 -13.11
N VAL A 206 4.51 12.44 -12.27
CA VAL A 206 4.59 13.89 -11.98
C VAL A 206 4.93 14.68 -13.25
N LEU A 207 5.89 14.22 -14.04
CA LEU A 207 6.27 14.88 -15.31
C LEU A 207 5.09 14.91 -16.31
N ILE A 208 4.35 13.81 -16.45
CA ILE A 208 3.16 13.77 -17.32
C ILE A 208 2.11 14.76 -16.79
N ALA A 209 1.87 14.81 -15.48
CA ALA A 209 0.93 15.73 -14.86
C ALA A 209 1.32 17.20 -15.11
N VAL A 210 2.60 17.53 -14.97
CA VAL A 210 3.14 18.88 -15.26
C VAL A 210 2.94 19.23 -16.73
N VAL A 211 3.27 18.33 -17.66
CA VAL A 211 3.10 18.55 -19.12
C VAL A 211 1.62 18.77 -19.46
N ALA A 212 0.73 17.96 -18.91
CA ALA A 212 -0.71 18.12 -19.10
C ALA A 212 -1.21 19.47 -18.59
N GLY A 213 -0.75 19.89 -17.40
CA GLY A 213 -1.08 21.20 -16.81
C GLY A 213 -0.58 22.39 -17.65
N LEU A 214 0.67 22.31 -18.13
CA LEU A 214 1.26 23.36 -18.99
C LEU A 214 0.52 23.47 -20.34
N GLN A 215 0.16 22.34 -20.96
CA GLN A 215 -0.60 22.35 -22.19
C GLN A 215 -2.01 22.93 -21.99
N ALA A 216 -2.71 22.52 -20.94
CA ALA A 216 -4.00 23.08 -20.58
C ALA A 216 -3.94 24.59 -20.38
N GLY A 217 -2.93 25.07 -19.63
CA GLY A 217 -2.69 26.49 -19.42
C GLY A 217 -2.43 27.26 -20.70
N ARG A 218 -1.56 26.74 -21.61
CA ARG A 218 -1.25 27.41 -22.88
C ARG A 218 -2.46 27.51 -23.81
N TRP A 219 -3.32 26.51 -23.83
CA TRP A 219 -4.52 26.54 -24.68
C TRP A 219 -5.58 27.50 -24.14
N GLU A 220 -5.76 27.53 -22.85
CA GLU A 220 -6.69 28.49 -22.23
C GLU A 220 -6.17 29.93 -22.35
N LEU A 221 -4.86 30.17 -22.32
CA LEU A 221 -4.29 31.50 -22.57
C LEU A 221 -4.66 32.04 -23.97
N ARG A 222 -4.61 31.20 -25.01
CA ARG A 222 -5.03 31.58 -26.36
C ARG A 222 -6.52 31.93 -26.41
N ALA A 223 -7.36 31.14 -25.76
CA ALA A 223 -8.79 31.41 -25.65
C ALA A 223 -9.08 32.67 -24.82
N ALA A 224 -8.30 32.91 -23.78
CA ALA A 224 -8.38 34.10 -22.93
C ALA A 224 -8.00 35.37 -23.69
N ALA A 225 -6.95 35.32 -24.54
CA ALA A 225 -6.55 36.44 -25.37
C ALA A 225 -7.70 36.92 -26.29
N VAL A 226 -8.37 35.97 -26.95
CA VAL A 226 -9.54 36.30 -27.80
C VAL A 226 -10.68 36.90 -27.00
N ARG A 227 -10.97 36.40 -25.79
CA ARG A 227 -12.04 36.94 -24.94
C ARG A 227 -11.68 38.34 -24.37
N PHE A 228 -10.42 38.56 -24.12
CA PHE A 228 -9.95 39.86 -23.66
C PHE A 228 -10.19 40.93 -24.75
N THR A 229 -9.90 40.60 -26.01
CA THR A 229 -10.19 41.52 -27.15
C THR A 229 -11.68 41.80 -27.36
N THR A 230 -12.55 40.90 -26.84
CA THR A 230 -14.03 41.11 -26.88
C THR A 230 -14.55 41.79 -25.59
N GLY A 231 -13.70 42.31 -24.70
CA GLY A 231 -14.09 43.08 -23.54
C GLY A 231 -14.55 42.27 -22.31
N ILE A 232 -14.33 40.95 -22.29
CA ILE A 232 -14.67 40.09 -21.16
C ILE A 232 -13.60 40.26 -20.04
N ARG A 233 -14.05 40.44 -18.80
CA ARG A 233 -13.16 40.64 -17.65
C ARG A 233 -12.19 39.46 -17.45
N PRO A 234 -10.89 39.69 -17.19
CA PRO A 234 -9.88 38.66 -17.06
C PRO A 234 -10.20 37.64 -15.94
N LEU A 235 -10.79 38.08 -14.82
CA LEU A 235 -11.20 37.19 -13.71
C LEU A 235 -12.25 36.16 -14.11
N THR A 236 -13.27 36.55 -14.89
CA THR A 236 -14.31 35.61 -15.36
C THR A 236 -13.74 34.56 -16.31
N THR A 237 -12.75 34.95 -17.11
CA THR A 237 -12.03 34.04 -18.02
C THR A 237 -11.20 33.04 -17.24
N LEU A 238 -10.50 33.49 -16.18
CA LEU A 238 -9.71 32.62 -15.30
C LEU A 238 -10.59 31.58 -14.58
N HIS A 239 -11.72 32.01 -14.00
CA HIS A 239 -12.67 31.12 -13.35
C HIS A 239 -13.24 30.05 -14.30
N SER A 240 -13.62 30.46 -15.52
CA SER A 240 -14.16 29.51 -16.51
C SER A 240 -13.13 28.51 -17.02
N ALA A 241 -11.84 28.89 -17.08
CA ALA A 241 -10.75 28.02 -17.44
C ALA A 241 -10.42 27.03 -16.31
N ALA A 242 -10.33 27.51 -15.08
CA ALA A 242 -10.11 26.68 -13.91
C ALA A 242 -11.24 25.65 -13.71
N ALA A 243 -12.49 26.06 -13.87
CA ALA A 243 -13.66 25.16 -13.81
C ALA A 243 -13.59 24.03 -14.83
N ARG A 244 -13.19 24.32 -16.09
CA ARG A 244 -13.07 23.29 -17.15
C ARG A 244 -11.95 22.30 -16.84
N VAL A 245 -10.80 22.77 -16.40
CA VAL A 245 -9.69 21.90 -15.99
C VAL A 245 -10.09 21.04 -14.78
N ALA A 246 -10.81 21.62 -13.82
CA ALA A 246 -11.32 20.89 -12.66
C ALA A 246 -12.30 19.78 -13.08
N VAL A 247 -13.23 20.04 -13.99
CA VAL A 247 -14.19 19.04 -14.50
C VAL A 247 -13.47 17.88 -15.20
N ILE A 248 -12.48 18.19 -16.06
CA ILE A 248 -11.69 17.14 -16.74
C ILE A 248 -10.88 16.34 -15.71
N GLY A 249 -10.24 17.02 -14.74
CA GLY A 249 -9.51 16.37 -13.67
C GLY A 249 -10.38 15.47 -12.80
N THR A 250 -11.57 15.94 -12.42
CA THR A 250 -12.53 15.16 -11.62
C THR A 250 -13.01 13.92 -12.39
N ALA A 251 -13.35 14.06 -13.67
CA ALA A 251 -13.76 12.92 -14.50
C ALA A 251 -12.66 11.87 -14.63
N ALA A 252 -11.40 12.30 -14.80
CA ALA A 252 -10.26 11.39 -14.85
C ALA A 252 -9.99 10.73 -13.49
N CYS A 253 -10.09 11.47 -12.38
CA CYS A 253 -9.99 10.92 -11.03
C CYS A 253 -11.04 9.85 -10.73
N THR A 254 -12.32 10.13 -11.07
CA THR A 254 -13.39 9.15 -10.87
C THR A 254 -13.18 7.87 -11.68
N THR A 255 -12.70 7.99 -12.92
CA THR A 255 -12.39 6.84 -13.78
C THR A 255 -11.25 6.01 -13.19
N ALA A 256 -10.20 6.65 -12.69
CA ALA A 256 -9.06 5.96 -12.08
C ALA A 256 -9.43 5.27 -10.76
N ILE A 257 -10.23 5.92 -9.90
CA ILE A 257 -10.73 5.35 -8.66
C ILE A 257 -11.64 4.14 -8.94
N ALA A 258 -12.52 4.24 -9.94
CA ALA A 258 -13.36 3.12 -10.36
C ALA A 258 -12.51 1.94 -10.88
N GLY A 259 -11.48 2.22 -11.70
CA GLY A 259 -10.52 1.21 -12.15
C GLY A 259 -9.76 0.56 -11.01
N ALA A 260 -9.29 1.34 -10.04
CA ALA A 260 -8.61 0.84 -8.85
C ALA A 260 -9.55 -0.02 -7.97
N ALA A 261 -10.82 0.36 -7.84
CA ALA A 261 -11.81 -0.42 -7.09
C ALA A 261 -12.07 -1.79 -7.74
N VAL A 262 -12.12 -1.86 -9.09
CA VAL A 262 -12.22 -3.13 -9.82
C VAL A 262 -10.98 -4.00 -9.57
N VAL A 263 -9.77 -3.41 -9.64
CA VAL A 263 -8.51 -4.14 -9.36
C VAL A 263 -8.49 -4.64 -7.91
N ARG A 264 -8.97 -3.85 -6.95
CA ARG A 264 -9.06 -4.26 -5.53
C ARG A 264 -10.01 -5.44 -5.33
N GLN A 265 -11.13 -5.49 -6.05
CA GLN A 265 -12.07 -6.63 -5.98
C GLN A 265 -11.50 -7.93 -6.57
N THR A 266 -10.57 -7.80 -7.53
CA THR A 266 -9.94 -8.95 -8.19
C THR A 266 -8.60 -9.36 -7.55
N THR A 267 -8.05 -8.54 -6.67
CA THR A 267 -6.78 -8.79 -5.97
C THR A 267 -6.94 -8.47 -4.49
N ILE A 268 -6.43 -9.34 -3.61
CA ILE A 268 -6.46 -9.21 -2.15
C ILE A 268 -5.59 -8.03 -1.65
N LEU A 269 -5.11 -7.17 -2.56
CA LEU A 269 -4.16 -6.11 -2.29
C LEU A 269 -4.87 -4.83 -1.82
N ASP A 270 -4.52 -4.36 -0.63
CA ASP A 270 -5.01 -3.08 -0.10
C ASP A 270 -4.24 -1.92 -0.76
N LEU A 271 -4.90 -1.30 -1.75
CA LEU A 271 -4.31 -0.24 -2.57
C LEU A 271 -4.82 1.13 -2.10
N ASP A 272 -3.97 1.91 -1.43
CA ASP A 272 -4.26 3.33 -1.19
C ASP A 272 -3.97 4.18 -2.45
N VAL A 273 -4.73 3.87 -3.51
CA VAL A 273 -4.63 4.59 -4.79
C VAL A 273 -5.30 5.96 -4.72
N THR A 274 -6.23 6.13 -3.77
CA THR A 274 -7.05 7.35 -3.66
C THR A 274 -6.17 8.58 -3.42
N THR A 275 -5.24 8.48 -2.49
CA THR A 275 -4.30 9.57 -2.14
C THR A 275 -3.40 9.94 -3.31
N ALA A 276 -2.86 8.94 -4.02
CA ALA A 276 -1.98 9.17 -5.17
C ALA A 276 -2.73 9.80 -6.35
N VAL A 277 -3.96 9.37 -6.64
CA VAL A 277 -4.81 9.94 -7.70
C VAL A 277 -5.20 11.39 -7.39
N VAL A 278 -5.54 11.69 -6.14
CA VAL A 278 -5.84 13.06 -5.68
C VAL A 278 -4.60 13.94 -5.80
N ALA A 279 -3.41 13.45 -5.45
CA ALA A 279 -2.16 14.19 -5.59
C ALA A 279 -1.87 14.55 -7.06
N VAL A 280 -2.04 13.62 -8.00
CA VAL A 280 -1.88 13.90 -9.44
C VAL A 280 -2.87 14.96 -9.92
N GLY A 281 -4.14 14.86 -9.51
CA GLY A 281 -5.17 15.85 -9.85
C GLY A 281 -4.84 17.25 -9.32
N THR A 282 -4.34 17.36 -8.09
CA THR A 282 -3.95 18.65 -7.49
C THR A 282 -2.74 19.28 -8.19
N VAL A 283 -1.74 18.49 -8.59
CA VAL A 283 -0.59 18.98 -9.36
C VAL A 283 -1.03 19.55 -10.70
N VAL A 284 -1.88 18.85 -11.44
CA VAL A 284 -2.40 19.32 -12.73
C VAL A 284 -3.17 20.62 -12.58
N LEU A 285 -4.04 20.71 -11.56
CA LEU A 285 -4.81 21.91 -11.28
C LEU A 285 -3.91 23.10 -10.92
N ALA A 286 -2.94 22.89 -10.03
CA ALA A 286 -2.01 23.93 -9.60
C ALA A 286 -1.17 24.46 -10.77
N VAL A 287 -0.61 23.57 -11.61
CA VAL A 287 0.20 23.96 -12.77
C VAL A 287 -0.64 24.69 -13.80
N SER A 288 -1.90 24.27 -14.03
CA SER A 288 -2.80 24.93 -14.96
C SER A 288 -3.15 26.34 -14.51
N VAL A 289 -3.49 26.51 -13.21
CA VAL A 289 -3.86 27.81 -12.63
C VAL A 289 -2.66 28.76 -12.62
N THR A 290 -1.46 28.28 -12.24
CA THR A 290 -0.26 29.13 -12.21
C THR A 290 0.16 29.57 -13.60
N SER A 291 0.09 28.72 -14.61
CA SER A 291 0.40 29.07 -16.00
C SER A 291 -0.58 30.10 -16.58
N LEU A 292 -1.86 29.99 -16.26
CA LEU A 292 -2.88 30.97 -16.61
C LEU A 292 -2.62 32.32 -15.93
N TRP A 293 -2.33 32.31 -14.63
CA TRP A 293 -2.09 33.53 -13.88
C TRP A 293 -0.85 34.30 -14.34
N GLN A 294 0.25 33.60 -14.64
CA GLN A 294 1.45 34.20 -15.20
C GLN A 294 1.21 34.80 -16.58
N GLY A 295 0.39 34.14 -17.42
CA GLY A 295 0.02 34.64 -18.73
C GLY A 295 -0.83 35.91 -18.69
N THR A 296 -1.79 35.97 -17.76
CA THR A 296 -2.67 37.15 -17.60
C THR A 296 -1.93 38.36 -17.04
N ARG A 297 -0.90 38.19 -16.20
CA ARG A 297 -0.05 39.30 -15.74
C ARG A 297 0.70 40.01 -16.85
N ARG A 298 1.12 39.31 -17.89
CA ARG A 298 1.83 39.92 -19.04
C ARG A 298 0.94 40.77 -19.92
N TRP A 299 -0.40 40.73 -19.75
CA TRP A 299 -1.33 41.56 -20.51
C TRP A 299 -1.71 42.86 -19.76
N ASN A 300 -1.39 42.96 -18.46
CA ASN A 300 -1.64 44.15 -17.65
C ASN A 300 -0.43 45.11 -17.55
N CYS A 301 0.68 44.77 -18.25
CA CYS A 301 1.82 45.64 -18.48
C CYS A 301 1.85 46.06 -19.95
#